data_f95800b2f6e5cbfacc349aeeb827899e
#
_entry.id   f95800b2f6e5cbfacc349aeeb827899e
#
_cell.length_a   1.000
_cell.length_b   1.000
_cell.length_c   1.000
_cell.angle_alpha   90.00
_cell.angle_beta   90.00
_cell.angle_gamma   90.00
#
_symmetry.space_group_name_H-M   'P 1'
#
loop_
_entity.id
_entity.type
_entity.pdbx_description
1 polymer ?
#
loop_
_entity_poly.entity_id
_entity_poly.type
_entity_poly.pdbx_seq_one_letter_code
_entity_poly.pdbx_strand_id
1 'polypeptide(L)'
;MARMAILGGTGPEGIGLGLRFAMAGEEVVVGSRQAERAEDTARDMRAKLEAIGCKTPVRGADNAGAIDGADIVVVAFPFSGVADLLPGLAPKLAGKLVIDVINPLVRVNKVFALAPVAEGSAAEAIQKALPESFVVGAFKNESAEELVEIDHAVEGDVVVCSDHAEAKATVIELIKRIPRYRPVDAGALINARFTEGITAMLLNINKRHKAITSIRILGLDGPAH
;
A
#
# COMPACT_ATOMS: atom_id res chain seq x y z
N MET A 1 -9.32 13.46 -9.20
CA MET A 1 -8.72 12.23 -9.71
C MET A 1 -7.21 12.45 -9.67
N ALA A 2 -6.52 11.71 -8.82
CA ALA A 2 -5.06 11.74 -8.79
C ALA A 2 -4.50 10.64 -9.71
N ARG A 3 -3.25 10.79 -10.13
CA ARG A 3 -2.51 9.74 -10.80
C ARG A 3 -1.64 9.02 -9.79
N MET A 4 -1.83 7.72 -9.68
CA MET A 4 -1.14 6.86 -8.72
C MET A 4 -0.16 5.93 -9.44
N ALA A 5 1.12 5.97 -9.07
CA ALA A 5 2.09 4.97 -9.49
C ALA A 5 2.20 3.88 -8.42
N ILE A 6 2.26 2.61 -8.82
CA ILE A 6 2.45 1.49 -7.88
C ILE A 6 3.77 0.79 -8.23
N LEU A 7 4.82 1.09 -7.50
CA LEU A 7 6.14 0.46 -7.68
C LEU A 7 6.11 -0.98 -7.18
N GLY A 8 6.49 -1.93 -8.03
CA GLY A 8 6.29 -3.35 -7.76
C GLY A 8 4.82 -3.78 -7.91
N GLY A 9 4.04 -3.04 -8.68
CA GLY A 9 2.59 -3.21 -8.87
C GLY A 9 2.15 -4.51 -9.54
N THR A 10 3.07 -5.36 -9.99
CA THR A 10 2.77 -6.68 -10.56
C THR A 10 2.68 -7.80 -9.52
N GLY A 11 2.90 -7.50 -8.25
CA GLY A 11 2.65 -8.42 -7.13
C GLY A 11 1.18 -8.39 -6.67
N PRO A 12 0.71 -9.41 -5.92
CA PRO A 12 -0.68 -9.49 -5.47
C PRO A 12 -1.17 -8.25 -4.73
N GLU A 13 -0.37 -7.71 -3.81
CA GLU A 13 -0.67 -6.48 -3.06
C GLU A 13 -0.81 -5.27 -3.99
N GLY A 14 0.13 -5.09 -4.92
CA GLY A 14 0.10 -3.98 -5.86
C GLY A 14 -1.07 -4.07 -6.86
N ILE A 15 -1.41 -5.26 -7.33
CA ILE A 15 -2.58 -5.51 -8.18
C ILE A 15 -3.85 -5.17 -7.41
N GLY A 16 -4.00 -5.71 -6.19
CA GLY A 16 -5.17 -5.51 -5.37
C GLY A 16 -5.41 -4.05 -5.03
N LEU A 17 -4.41 -3.34 -4.52
CA LEU A 17 -4.49 -1.90 -4.25
C LEU A 17 -4.79 -1.10 -5.51
N GLY A 18 -4.13 -1.42 -6.63
CA GLY A 18 -4.38 -0.74 -7.91
C GLY A 18 -5.83 -0.88 -8.39
N LEU A 19 -6.43 -2.07 -8.25
CA LEU A 19 -7.84 -2.30 -8.55
C LEU A 19 -8.75 -1.45 -7.65
N ARG A 20 -8.50 -1.43 -6.32
CA ARG A 20 -9.29 -0.65 -5.37
C ARG A 20 -9.16 0.86 -5.59
N PHE A 21 -7.96 1.35 -5.92
CA PHE A 21 -7.76 2.76 -6.25
C PHE A 21 -8.45 3.14 -7.57
N ALA A 22 -8.39 2.27 -8.60
CA ALA A 22 -9.11 2.50 -9.83
C ALA A 22 -10.64 2.55 -9.60
N MET A 23 -11.18 1.67 -8.76
CA MET A 23 -12.59 1.71 -8.35
C MET A 23 -12.94 2.96 -7.56
N ALA A 24 -11.99 3.51 -6.78
CA ALA A 24 -12.13 4.79 -6.09
C ALA A 24 -11.98 6.01 -7.04
N GLY A 25 -11.77 5.79 -8.33
CA GLY A 25 -11.70 6.82 -9.37
C GLY A 25 -10.31 7.40 -9.61
N GLU A 26 -9.23 6.73 -9.19
CA GLU A 26 -7.86 7.20 -9.42
C GLU A 26 -7.22 6.55 -10.64
N GLU A 27 -6.55 7.34 -11.49
CA GLU A 27 -5.72 6.80 -12.58
C GLU A 27 -4.55 5.99 -12.00
N VAL A 28 -4.37 4.74 -12.45
CA VAL A 28 -3.34 3.85 -11.94
C VAL A 28 -2.27 3.56 -12.98
N VAL A 29 -0.99 3.68 -12.57
CA VAL A 29 0.15 3.25 -13.37
C VAL A 29 0.85 2.12 -12.62
N VAL A 30 0.74 0.91 -13.15
CA VAL A 30 1.44 -0.27 -12.63
C VAL A 30 2.92 -0.16 -12.97
N GLY A 31 3.77 -0.12 -11.97
CA GLY A 31 5.23 -0.09 -12.12
C GLY A 31 5.86 -1.47 -11.93
N SER A 32 6.84 -1.79 -12.76
CA SER A 32 7.63 -3.02 -12.64
C SER A 32 9.08 -2.74 -13.05
N ARG A 33 9.99 -3.69 -12.81
CA ARG A 33 11.34 -3.66 -13.40
C ARG A 33 11.32 -3.88 -14.92
N GLN A 34 10.27 -4.48 -15.43
CA GLN A 34 10.04 -4.76 -16.85
C GLN A 34 8.71 -4.12 -17.26
N ALA A 35 8.77 -3.14 -18.15
CA ALA A 35 7.59 -2.41 -18.62
C ALA A 35 6.55 -3.32 -19.28
N GLU A 36 6.98 -4.32 -20.05
CA GLU A 36 6.10 -5.29 -20.71
C GLU A 36 5.27 -6.07 -19.67
N ARG A 37 5.90 -6.58 -18.59
CA ARG A 37 5.20 -7.26 -17.51
C ARG A 37 4.20 -6.34 -16.79
N ALA A 38 4.54 -5.07 -16.64
CA ALA A 38 3.64 -4.09 -16.05
C ALA A 38 2.41 -3.85 -16.94
N GLU A 39 2.60 -3.74 -18.27
CA GLU A 39 1.48 -3.55 -19.19
C GLU A 39 0.59 -4.80 -19.31
N ASP A 40 1.16 -6.01 -19.30
CA ASP A 40 0.37 -7.24 -19.23
C ASP A 40 -0.52 -7.26 -17.98
N THR A 41 0.06 -6.92 -16.80
CA THR A 41 -0.71 -6.82 -15.57
C THR A 41 -1.79 -5.74 -15.66
N ALA A 42 -1.46 -4.57 -16.20
CA ALA A 42 -2.43 -3.48 -16.38
C ALA A 42 -3.58 -3.87 -17.33
N ARG A 43 -3.30 -4.64 -18.39
CA ARG A 43 -4.32 -5.18 -19.29
C ARG A 43 -5.28 -6.11 -18.56
N ASP A 44 -4.77 -7.02 -17.73
CA ASP A 44 -5.58 -7.95 -16.96
C ASP A 44 -6.45 -7.20 -15.92
N MET A 45 -5.89 -6.16 -15.28
CA MET A 45 -6.63 -5.29 -14.38
C MET A 45 -7.76 -4.54 -15.10
N ARG A 46 -7.50 -3.98 -16.30
CA ARG A 46 -8.54 -3.31 -17.10
C ARG A 46 -9.68 -4.26 -17.41
N ALA A 47 -9.39 -5.50 -17.83
CA ALA A 47 -10.42 -6.49 -18.12
C ALA A 47 -11.31 -6.79 -16.90
N LYS A 48 -10.72 -6.92 -15.70
CA LYS A 48 -11.49 -7.08 -14.46
C LYS A 48 -12.36 -5.85 -14.16
N LEU A 49 -11.82 -4.65 -14.30
CA LEU A 49 -12.53 -3.39 -14.04
C LEU A 49 -13.68 -3.16 -15.03
N GLU A 50 -13.46 -3.45 -16.31
CA GLU A 50 -14.49 -3.36 -17.34
C GLU A 50 -15.66 -4.31 -17.07
N ALA A 51 -15.40 -5.51 -16.55
CA ALA A 51 -16.44 -6.49 -16.20
C ALA A 51 -17.42 -5.96 -15.14
N ILE A 52 -17.00 -5.02 -14.28
CA ILE A 52 -17.85 -4.35 -13.29
C ILE A 52 -18.27 -2.93 -13.68
N GLY A 53 -18.03 -2.54 -14.95
CA GLY A 53 -18.38 -1.22 -15.48
C GLY A 53 -17.47 -0.07 -15.07
N CYS A 54 -16.33 -0.34 -14.44
CA CYS A 54 -15.34 0.67 -14.08
C CYS A 54 -14.46 1.00 -15.30
N LYS A 55 -14.39 2.27 -15.69
CA LYS A 55 -13.66 2.77 -16.86
C LYS A 55 -12.43 3.59 -16.50
N THR A 56 -11.99 3.55 -15.26
CA THR A 56 -10.83 4.32 -14.80
C THR A 56 -9.56 3.83 -15.52
N PRO A 57 -8.70 4.74 -16.01
CA PRO A 57 -7.49 4.35 -16.74
C PRO A 57 -6.51 3.57 -15.86
N VAL A 58 -6.04 2.44 -16.38
CA VAL A 58 -4.94 1.66 -15.80
C VAL A 58 -3.94 1.36 -16.91
N ARG A 59 -2.66 1.62 -16.70
CA ARG A 59 -1.58 1.38 -17.66
C ARG A 59 -0.34 0.83 -16.97
N GLY A 60 0.57 0.22 -17.73
CA GLY A 60 1.83 -0.28 -17.25
C GLY A 60 3.01 0.58 -17.70
N ALA A 61 4.09 0.58 -16.90
CA ALA A 61 5.36 1.19 -17.24
C ALA A 61 6.50 0.51 -16.46
N ASP A 62 7.76 0.83 -16.76
CA ASP A 62 8.81 0.56 -15.81
C ASP A 62 8.63 1.43 -14.55
N ASN A 63 9.32 1.09 -13.44
CA ASN A 63 9.12 1.81 -12.18
C ASN A 63 9.45 3.31 -12.31
N ALA A 64 10.47 3.68 -13.08
CA ALA A 64 10.85 5.07 -13.27
C ALA A 64 9.83 5.85 -14.12
N GLY A 65 9.33 5.24 -15.19
CA GLY A 65 8.29 5.79 -16.04
C GLY A 65 6.93 5.85 -15.35
N ALA A 66 6.64 4.94 -14.42
CA ALA A 66 5.41 4.97 -13.63
C ALA A 66 5.34 6.23 -12.73
N ILE A 67 6.46 6.67 -12.18
CA ILE A 67 6.55 7.86 -11.32
C ILE A 67 6.28 9.16 -12.12
N ASP A 68 6.55 9.16 -13.44
CA ASP A 68 6.42 10.38 -14.25
C ASP A 68 4.96 10.87 -14.30
N GLY A 69 4.74 12.08 -13.79
CA GLY A 69 3.41 12.70 -13.67
C GLY A 69 2.51 12.08 -12.60
N ALA A 70 3.01 11.18 -11.74
CA ALA A 70 2.25 10.67 -10.60
C ALA A 70 2.17 11.73 -9.48
N ASP A 71 1.00 11.85 -8.87
CA ASP A 71 0.76 12.68 -7.67
C ASP A 71 1.09 11.88 -6.41
N ILE A 72 0.74 10.59 -6.42
CA ILE A 72 0.92 9.65 -5.30
C ILE A 72 1.69 8.43 -5.80
N VAL A 73 2.65 7.96 -5.02
CA VAL A 73 3.43 6.77 -5.33
C VAL A 73 3.26 5.73 -4.23
N VAL A 74 2.86 4.52 -4.59
CA VAL A 74 2.75 3.39 -3.66
C VAL A 74 3.99 2.50 -3.81
N VAL A 75 4.62 2.14 -2.70
CA VAL A 75 5.77 1.24 -2.67
C VAL A 75 5.31 -0.13 -2.20
N ALA A 76 5.18 -1.09 -3.16
CA ALA A 76 4.58 -2.41 -2.96
C ALA A 76 5.51 -3.57 -3.41
N PHE A 77 6.81 -3.40 -3.32
CA PHE A 77 7.79 -4.45 -3.57
C PHE A 77 8.36 -5.01 -2.24
N PRO A 78 9.04 -6.17 -2.23
CA PRO A 78 9.60 -6.74 -1.01
C PRO A 78 10.59 -5.80 -0.31
N PHE A 79 10.63 -5.83 1.03
CA PHE A 79 11.48 -4.95 1.85
C PHE A 79 12.97 -4.98 1.43
N SER A 80 13.49 -6.13 0.99
CA SER A 80 14.86 -6.24 0.44
C SER A 80 15.14 -5.29 -0.73
N GLY A 81 14.11 -4.87 -1.46
CA GLY A 81 14.24 -3.91 -2.56
C GLY A 81 14.37 -2.45 -2.12
N VAL A 82 14.13 -2.12 -0.85
CA VAL A 82 14.17 -0.72 -0.36
C VAL A 82 15.57 -0.12 -0.56
N ALA A 83 16.60 -0.82 -0.11
CA ALA A 83 17.98 -0.35 -0.23
C ALA A 83 18.49 -0.33 -1.68
N ASP A 84 18.00 -1.25 -2.52
CA ASP A 84 18.51 -1.42 -3.88
C ASP A 84 17.82 -0.49 -4.88
N LEU A 85 16.52 -0.25 -4.74
CA LEU A 85 15.71 0.46 -5.75
C LEU A 85 15.48 1.93 -5.41
N LEU A 86 15.18 2.26 -4.15
CA LEU A 86 14.76 3.62 -3.80
C LEU A 86 15.84 4.69 -4.01
N PRO A 87 17.13 4.45 -3.73
CA PRO A 87 18.16 5.47 -3.98
C PRO A 87 18.22 5.92 -5.45
N GLY A 88 18.04 4.98 -6.39
CA GLY A 88 18.00 5.29 -7.82
C GLY A 88 16.73 6.05 -8.27
N LEU A 89 15.66 5.96 -7.50
CA LEU A 89 14.37 6.61 -7.79
C LEU A 89 14.16 7.88 -6.96
N ALA A 90 14.97 8.14 -5.94
CA ALA A 90 14.82 9.27 -5.02
C ALA A 90 14.69 10.64 -5.73
N PRO A 91 15.45 10.96 -6.77
CA PRO A 91 15.29 12.25 -7.47
C PRO A 91 13.91 12.43 -8.12
N LYS A 92 13.28 11.33 -8.57
CA LYS A 92 11.93 11.37 -9.15
C LYS A 92 10.83 11.39 -8.09
N LEU A 93 11.14 10.94 -6.88
CA LEU A 93 10.22 10.88 -5.75
C LEU A 93 10.25 12.13 -4.87
N ALA A 94 11.22 13.01 -5.04
CA ALA A 94 11.32 14.27 -4.32
C ALA A 94 10.03 15.09 -4.42
N GLY A 95 9.51 15.56 -3.28
CA GLY A 95 8.28 16.34 -3.17
C GLY A 95 6.99 15.54 -3.38
N LYS A 96 7.06 14.21 -3.57
CA LYS A 96 5.86 13.37 -3.77
C LYS A 96 5.36 12.74 -2.47
N LEU A 97 4.06 12.49 -2.43
CA LEU A 97 3.44 11.64 -1.42
C LEU A 97 3.77 10.18 -1.76
N VAL A 98 4.36 9.47 -0.78
CA VAL A 98 4.74 8.06 -0.91
C VAL A 98 3.97 7.23 0.11
N ILE A 99 3.10 6.33 -0.35
CA ILE A 99 2.41 5.37 0.51
C ILE A 99 3.27 4.12 0.63
N ASP A 100 3.69 3.80 1.84
CA ASP A 100 4.40 2.58 2.16
C ASP A 100 3.43 1.51 2.66
N VAL A 101 3.37 0.38 1.94
CA VAL A 101 2.57 -0.80 2.29
C VAL A 101 3.44 -1.99 2.68
N ILE A 102 4.77 -1.81 2.73
CA ILE A 102 5.73 -2.89 2.95
C ILE A 102 5.71 -3.37 4.40
N ASN A 103 5.72 -4.69 4.56
CA ASN A 103 5.97 -5.34 5.84
C ASN A 103 7.27 -6.15 5.76
N PRO A 104 8.26 -5.91 6.65
CA PRO A 104 9.53 -6.64 6.66
C PRO A 104 9.35 -8.01 7.34
N LEU A 105 8.70 -8.95 6.63
CA LEU A 105 8.34 -10.25 7.18
C LEU A 105 9.42 -11.30 6.94
N VAL A 106 9.66 -12.12 7.96
CA VAL A 106 10.49 -13.33 7.89
C VAL A 106 9.76 -14.53 8.44
N ARG A 107 10.23 -15.72 8.14
CA ARG A 107 9.75 -16.96 8.76
C ARG A 107 10.78 -17.51 9.73
N VAL A 108 10.39 -17.63 10.99
CA VAL A 108 11.18 -18.26 12.06
C VAL A 108 10.40 -19.47 12.57
N ASN A 109 10.96 -20.68 12.42
CA ASN A 109 10.30 -21.92 12.86
C ASN A 109 8.84 -22.06 12.36
N LYS A 110 8.59 -21.74 11.09
CA LYS A 110 7.28 -21.77 10.41
C LYS A 110 6.26 -20.72 10.91
N VAL A 111 6.68 -19.77 11.75
CA VAL A 111 5.88 -18.64 12.25
C VAL A 111 6.32 -17.38 11.52
N PHE A 112 5.38 -16.51 11.17
CA PHE A 112 5.69 -15.18 10.66
C PHE A 112 6.17 -14.29 11.80
N ALA A 113 7.22 -13.54 11.56
CA ALA A 113 7.79 -12.56 12.48
C ALA A 113 8.29 -11.35 11.67
N LEU A 114 8.55 -10.24 12.35
CA LEU A 114 9.24 -9.10 11.73
C LEU A 114 10.74 -9.39 11.60
N ALA A 115 11.31 -9.03 10.46
CA ALA A 115 12.76 -8.89 10.33
C ALA A 115 13.21 -7.67 11.14
N PRO A 116 14.40 -7.70 11.74
CA PRO A 116 14.99 -6.50 12.32
C PRO A 116 15.20 -5.43 11.23
N VAL A 117 14.75 -4.22 11.51
CA VAL A 117 14.96 -3.04 10.68
C VAL A 117 15.75 -2.03 11.50
N ALA A 118 16.88 -1.56 11.00
CA ALA A 118 17.79 -0.67 11.74
C ALA A 118 17.11 0.66 12.11
N GLU A 119 16.23 1.15 11.25
CA GLU A 119 15.44 2.37 11.44
C GLU A 119 14.25 2.18 12.38
N GLY A 120 13.85 0.93 12.65
CA GLY A 120 12.72 0.57 13.50
C GLY A 120 11.52 0.00 12.75
N SER A 121 11.26 0.46 11.51
CA SER A 121 10.20 -0.02 10.62
C SER A 121 10.58 0.14 9.16
N ALA A 122 9.87 -0.54 8.26
CA ALA A 122 10.02 -0.33 6.81
C ALA A 122 9.68 1.11 6.42
N ALA A 123 8.63 1.68 7.03
CA ALA A 123 8.23 3.06 6.77
C ALA A 123 9.34 4.07 7.14
N GLU A 124 9.97 3.90 8.30
CA GLU A 124 11.09 4.75 8.73
C GLU A 124 12.32 4.56 7.83
N ALA A 125 12.62 3.33 7.40
CA ALA A 125 13.69 3.05 6.45
C ALA A 125 13.45 3.72 5.09
N ILE A 126 12.21 3.69 4.60
CA ILE A 126 11.80 4.35 3.35
C ILE A 126 11.90 5.88 3.49
N GLN A 127 11.42 6.46 4.59
CA GLN A 127 11.55 7.90 4.82
C GLN A 127 13.01 8.34 4.88
N LYS A 128 13.89 7.55 5.47
CA LYS A 128 15.33 7.81 5.49
C LYS A 128 15.96 7.74 4.08
N ALA A 129 15.52 6.76 3.26
CA ALA A 129 15.97 6.63 1.87
C ALA A 129 15.43 7.72 0.94
N LEU A 130 14.31 8.34 1.30
CA LEU A 130 13.58 9.36 0.56
C LEU A 130 13.35 10.62 1.42
N PRO A 131 14.40 11.35 1.79
CA PRO A 131 14.29 12.45 2.76
C PRO A 131 13.45 13.63 2.25
N GLU A 132 13.31 13.80 0.93
CA GLU A 132 12.51 14.86 0.31
C GLU A 132 11.07 14.41 -0.05
N SER A 133 10.68 13.19 0.28
CA SER A 133 9.32 12.68 0.04
C SER A 133 8.50 12.72 1.31
N PHE A 134 7.17 12.72 1.16
CA PHE A 134 6.22 12.69 2.27
C PHE A 134 5.73 11.26 2.47
N VAL A 135 6.39 10.49 3.33
CA VAL A 135 6.07 9.07 3.54
C VAL A 135 4.89 8.88 4.49
N VAL A 136 3.95 8.04 4.07
CA VAL A 136 2.77 7.64 4.84
C VAL A 136 2.72 6.11 4.88
N GLY A 137 2.84 5.51 6.05
CA GLY A 137 2.59 4.09 6.26
C GLY A 137 1.09 3.84 6.31
N ALA A 138 0.55 3.04 5.39
CA ALA A 138 -0.85 2.68 5.32
C ALA A 138 -1.05 1.34 4.60
N PHE A 139 -2.25 0.74 4.66
CA PHE A 139 -2.60 -0.53 4.01
C PHE A 139 -1.67 -1.71 4.38
N LYS A 140 -1.02 -1.66 5.52
CA LYS A 140 -0.05 -2.69 5.94
C LYS A 140 -0.70 -3.99 6.42
N ASN A 141 -1.95 -3.94 6.84
CA ASN A 141 -2.68 -5.06 7.45
C ASN A 141 -3.71 -5.69 6.50
N GLU A 142 -3.76 -5.24 5.26
CA GLU A 142 -4.74 -5.68 4.29
C GLU A 142 -4.33 -7.02 3.67
N SER A 143 -5.31 -7.85 3.34
CA SER A 143 -5.05 -9.11 2.65
C SER A 143 -4.97 -8.88 1.14
N ALA A 144 -3.82 -9.19 0.55
CA ALA A 144 -3.65 -9.16 -0.90
C ALA A 144 -4.65 -10.06 -1.64
N GLU A 145 -5.07 -11.18 -1.02
CA GLU A 145 -6.07 -12.10 -1.56
C GLU A 145 -7.46 -11.43 -1.61
N GLU A 146 -7.86 -10.72 -0.56
CA GLU A 146 -9.13 -9.98 -0.50
C GLU A 146 -9.14 -8.74 -1.40
N LEU A 147 -8.00 -8.07 -1.53
CA LEU A 147 -7.90 -6.87 -2.35
C LEU A 147 -8.16 -7.13 -3.83
N VAL A 148 -7.75 -8.29 -4.36
CA VAL A 148 -7.91 -8.64 -5.79
C VAL A 148 -9.30 -9.16 -6.15
N GLU A 149 -10.10 -9.53 -5.16
CA GLU A 149 -11.49 -10.00 -5.34
C GLU A 149 -12.45 -8.80 -5.31
N ILE A 150 -12.62 -8.16 -6.47
CA ILE A 150 -13.32 -6.88 -6.59
C ILE A 150 -14.85 -6.96 -6.64
N ASP A 151 -15.41 -8.14 -6.67
CA ASP A 151 -16.85 -8.41 -6.66
C ASP A 151 -17.47 -8.25 -5.27
N HIS A 152 -16.66 -8.19 -4.22
CA HIS A 152 -17.10 -7.85 -2.86
C HIS A 152 -16.27 -6.71 -2.24
N ALA A 153 -16.85 -6.06 -1.24
CA ALA A 153 -16.17 -5.01 -0.51
C ALA A 153 -15.19 -5.60 0.50
N VAL A 154 -14.00 -5.04 0.58
CA VAL A 154 -13.04 -5.30 1.68
C VAL A 154 -13.55 -4.62 2.97
N GLU A 155 -13.21 -5.16 4.13
CA GLU A 155 -13.65 -4.60 5.41
C GLU A 155 -12.51 -4.58 6.43
N GLY A 156 -12.33 -3.44 7.09
CA GLY A 156 -11.32 -3.31 8.13
C GLY A 156 -10.94 -1.87 8.41
N ASP A 157 -10.06 -1.71 9.39
CA ASP A 157 -9.44 -0.44 9.71
C ASP A 157 -8.08 -0.34 9.03
N VAL A 158 -7.92 0.65 8.18
CA VAL A 158 -6.62 1.00 7.60
C VAL A 158 -5.93 1.99 8.53
N VAL A 159 -4.93 1.52 9.25
CA VAL A 159 -4.15 2.35 10.17
C VAL A 159 -3.16 3.19 9.39
N VAL A 160 -3.16 4.50 9.62
CA VAL A 160 -2.36 5.49 8.88
C VAL A 160 -1.38 6.20 9.82
N CYS A 161 -0.09 6.16 9.48
CA CYS A 161 0.99 6.76 10.25
C CYS A 161 1.84 7.67 9.37
N SER A 162 2.12 8.89 9.80
CA SER A 162 3.04 9.79 9.09
C SER A 162 3.44 10.97 9.96
N ASP A 163 4.64 11.51 9.73
CA ASP A 163 5.08 12.78 10.31
C ASP A 163 4.65 13.99 9.46
N HIS A 164 4.05 13.73 8.27
CA HIS A 164 3.60 14.75 7.32
C HIS A 164 2.07 14.86 7.37
N ALA A 165 1.54 15.86 8.06
CA ALA A 165 0.11 15.99 8.35
C ALA A 165 -0.76 16.08 7.08
N GLU A 166 -0.36 16.87 6.07
CA GLU A 166 -1.10 17.05 4.82
C GLU A 166 -1.12 15.78 3.97
N ALA A 167 0.04 15.10 3.86
CA ALA A 167 0.14 13.82 3.16
C ALA A 167 -0.73 12.75 3.84
N LYS A 168 -0.70 12.69 5.18
CA LYS A 168 -1.55 11.79 5.96
C LYS A 168 -3.03 12.06 5.73
N ALA A 169 -3.45 13.31 5.77
CA ALA A 169 -4.84 13.69 5.51
C ALA A 169 -5.28 13.27 4.09
N THR A 170 -4.42 13.45 3.09
CA THR A 170 -4.69 13.02 1.71
C THR A 170 -4.92 11.50 1.62
N VAL A 171 -4.10 10.69 2.30
CA VAL A 171 -4.26 9.23 2.33
C VAL A 171 -5.54 8.83 3.07
N ILE A 172 -5.87 9.49 4.17
CA ILE A 172 -7.13 9.27 4.90
C ILE A 172 -8.35 9.50 3.98
N GLU A 173 -8.35 10.61 3.22
CA GLU A 173 -9.45 10.88 2.27
C GLU A 173 -9.49 9.87 1.11
N LEU A 174 -8.34 9.38 0.66
CA LEU A 174 -8.29 8.30 -0.33
C LEU A 174 -8.93 7.00 0.21
N ILE A 175 -8.59 6.60 1.43
CA ILE A 175 -9.14 5.39 2.07
C ILE A 175 -10.66 5.46 2.22
N LYS A 176 -11.23 6.61 2.59
CA LYS A 176 -12.67 6.81 2.72
C LYS A 176 -13.46 6.53 1.44
N ARG A 177 -12.81 6.58 0.29
CA ARG A 177 -13.43 6.30 -1.01
C ARG A 177 -13.43 4.80 -1.37
N ILE A 178 -12.73 3.97 -0.58
CA ILE A 178 -12.77 2.52 -0.73
C ILE A 178 -13.87 1.98 0.20
N PRO A 179 -14.95 1.39 -0.36
CA PRO A 179 -16.09 0.97 0.44
C PRO A 179 -15.71 0.04 1.59
N ARG A 180 -16.28 0.33 2.79
CA ARG A 180 -16.12 -0.42 4.05
C ARG A 180 -14.73 -0.37 4.70
N TYR A 181 -13.75 0.30 4.11
CA TYR A 181 -12.54 0.66 4.82
C TYR A 181 -12.77 1.90 5.69
N ARG A 182 -12.26 1.84 6.92
CA ARG A 182 -12.24 2.96 7.85
C ARG A 182 -10.79 3.38 8.09
N PRO A 183 -10.37 4.61 7.71
CA PRO A 183 -9.05 5.10 8.05
C PRO A 183 -8.97 5.41 9.54
N VAL A 184 -7.86 5.01 10.17
CA VAL A 184 -7.54 5.31 11.57
C VAL A 184 -6.21 6.03 11.64
N ASP A 185 -6.23 7.32 12.03
CA ASP A 185 -5.01 8.09 12.25
C ASP A 185 -4.30 7.60 13.51
N ALA A 186 -3.16 6.98 13.34
CA ALA A 186 -2.31 6.49 14.43
C ALA A 186 -1.12 7.43 14.73
N GLY A 187 -1.15 8.67 14.26
CA GLY A 187 -0.17 9.69 14.59
C GLY A 187 1.13 9.60 13.78
N ALA A 188 2.26 9.65 14.47
CA ALA A 188 3.58 9.74 13.87
C ALA A 188 4.02 8.46 13.13
N LEU A 189 4.96 8.61 12.18
CA LEU A 189 5.48 7.52 11.34
C LEU A 189 6.08 6.37 12.17
N ILE A 190 6.64 6.64 13.32
CA ILE A 190 7.20 5.65 14.26
C ILE A 190 6.17 4.55 14.62
N ASN A 191 4.87 4.85 14.58
CA ASN A 191 3.82 3.87 14.89
C ASN A 191 3.64 2.81 13.79
N ALA A 192 4.25 2.99 12.61
CA ALA A 192 4.25 1.97 11.55
C ALA A 192 4.86 0.64 12.01
N ARG A 193 5.84 0.65 12.93
CA ARG A 193 6.44 -0.56 13.51
C ARG A 193 5.43 -1.48 14.20
N PHE A 194 4.36 -0.91 14.75
CA PHE A 194 3.29 -1.69 15.39
C PHE A 194 2.34 -2.29 14.34
N THR A 195 1.99 -1.54 13.30
CA THR A 195 1.13 -2.04 12.21
C THR A 195 1.80 -3.16 11.43
N GLU A 196 3.10 -3.06 11.18
CA GLU A 196 3.92 -4.13 10.60
C GLU A 196 3.90 -5.40 11.48
N GLY A 197 3.96 -5.24 12.81
CA GLY A 197 3.85 -6.33 13.77
C GLY A 197 2.47 -6.99 13.76
N ILE A 198 1.40 -6.21 13.63
CA ILE A 198 0.04 -6.72 13.51
C ILE A 198 -0.08 -7.65 12.29
N THR A 199 0.52 -7.31 11.15
CA THR A 199 0.50 -8.14 9.94
C THR A 199 1.11 -9.52 10.19
N ALA A 200 2.26 -9.58 10.85
CA ALA A 200 2.88 -10.86 11.22
C ALA A 200 1.94 -11.70 12.11
N MET A 201 1.26 -11.06 13.06
CA MET A 201 0.29 -11.71 13.93
C MET A 201 -0.93 -12.21 13.16
N LEU A 202 -1.53 -11.39 12.29
CA LEU A 202 -2.70 -11.76 11.47
C LEU A 202 -2.39 -12.97 10.59
N LEU A 203 -1.23 -13.01 9.93
CA LEU A 203 -0.81 -14.15 9.10
C LEU A 203 -0.71 -15.45 9.92
N ASN A 204 -0.26 -15.37 11.17
CA ASN A 204 -0.21 -16.53 12.07
C ASN A 204 -1.62 -16.96 12.53
N ILE A 205 -2.51 -16.00 12.80
CA ILE A 205 -3.92 -16.26 13.10
C ILE A 205 -4.60 -16.93 11.90
N ASN A 206 -4.44 -16.36 10.70
CA ASN A 206 -5.01 -16.89 9.45
C ASN A 206 -4.60 -18.34 9.23
N LYS A 207 -3.31 -18.64 9.39
CA LYS A 207 -2.80 -20.00 9.26
C LYS A 207 -3.40 -20.97 10.29
N ARG A 208 -3.55 -20.51 11.54
CA ARG A 208 -4.08 -21.33 12.63
C ARG A 208 -5.56 -21.63 12.47
N HIS A 209 -6.34 -20.62 12.06
CA HIS A 209 -7.79 -20.68 11.97
C HIS A 209 -8.32 -20.97 10.56
N LYS A 210 -7.43 -21.06 9.56
CA LYS A 210 -7.78 -21.21 8.12
C LYS A 210 -8.79 -20.14 7.68
N ALA A 211 -8.52 -18.90 8.03
CA ALA A 211 -9.34 -17.74 7.74
C ALA A 211 -8.50 -16.60 7.17
N ILE A 212 -9.14 -15.62 6.58
CA ILE A 212 -8.55 -14.31 6.26
C ILE A 212 -9.09 -13.33 7.31
N THR A 213 -8.20 -12.67 8.04
CA THR A 213 -8.58 -11.77 9.13
C THR A 213 -8.08 -10.35 8.86
N SER A 214 -8.81 -9.38 9.37
CA SER A 214 -8.49 -7.98 9.39
C SER A 214 -8.48 -7.44 10.82
N ILE A 215 -8.25 -6.16 11.00
CA ILE A 215 -8.33 -5.50 12.30
C ILE A 215 -9.51 -4.53 12.34
N ARG A 216 -10.09 -4.37 13.54
CA ARG A 216 -11.04 -3.32 13.84
C ARG A 216 -10.76 -2.78 15.24
N ILE A 217 -10.55 -1.47 15.33
CA ILE A 217 -10.28 -0.78 16.59
C ILE A 217 -11.59 -0.29 17.16
N LEU A 218 -12.02 -0.86 18.26
CA LEU A 218 -13.25 -0.47 18.95
C LEU A 218 -13.05 0.81 19.75
N GLY A 219 -14.15 1.55 19.96
CA GLY A 219 -14.15 2.78 20.75
C GLY A 219 -13.90 4.07 19.94
N LEU A 220 -13.72 3.97 18.62
CA LEU A 220 -13.58 5.14 17.73
C LEU A 220 -14.90 5.55 17.06
N ASP A 221 -15.99 4.84 17.30
CA ASP A 221 -17.30 5.07 16.70
C ASP A 221 -18.20 6.01 17.55
N GLY A 222 -17.64 6.58 18.63
CA GLY A 222 -18.32 7.54 19.51
C GLY A 222 -18.17 9.00 19.04
N PRO A 223 -18.93 9.95 19.63
CA PRO A 223 -18.71 11.36 19.39
C PRO A 223 -17.26 11.71 19.74
N ALA A 224 -16.59 12.49 18.87
CA ALA A 224 -15.23 12.97 19.14
C ALA A 224 -15.25 13.73 20.48
N HIS A 225 -14.38 13.31 21.41
CA HIS A 225 -14.20 13.97 22.70
C HIS A 225 -13.44 15.27 22.55
#